data_8a469db0c99445a1a898c9d75a7ab95a
#
_entry.id   8a469db0c99445a1a898c9d75a7ab95a
#
_cell.length_a   1.000
_cell.length_b   1.000
_cell.length_c   1.000
_cell.angle_alpha   90.00
_cell.angle_beta   90.00
_cell.angle_gamma   90.00
#
_symmetry.space_group_name_H-M   'P 1'
#
loop_
_entity.id
_entity.type
_entity.pdbx_description
1 polymer ?
#
loop_
_entity_poly.entity_id
_entity_poly.type
_entity_poly.pdbx_seq_one_letter_code
_entity_poly.pdbx_strand_id
1 'polypeptide(L)'
;MTRGGRVAGVHEAHGGHRALVVTASNRASAGVYEDKGGPLIAEGLRGMGFAVDGPQVVPDGAPVEAALRAGIAAGYDVILTTGGTGISPTDETPEVTARVLERHIPGIPEAIRAYGREKVPTAALSRGLAGVAGSTLIVNLPGSTGGVRDGLAVLEPLLRHAVDQIRGGDHPRPVEADPAS
;
A
#
# COMPACT_ATOMS: atom_id res chain seq x y z
N MET A 1 -30.46 39.86 -31.00
CA MET A 1 -30.11 39.75 -29.55
C MET A 1 -30.17 38.28 -29.16
N THR A 2 -29.04 37.61 -29.23
CA THR A 2 -28.90 36.19 -28.98
C THR A 2 -27.98 36.00 -27.79
N ARG A 3 -28.51 35.48 -26.70
CA ARG A 3 -27.72 35.11 -25.52
C ARG A 3 -27.21 33.69 -25.70
N GLY A 4 -25.89 33.58 -25.84
CA GLY A 4 -25.21 32.31 -25.84
C GLY A 4 -25.21 31.71 -24.44
N GLY A 5 -25.81 30.56 -24.28
CA GLY A 5 -25.69 29.71 -23.09
C GLY A 5 -24.31 29.08 -23.07
N ARG A 6 -23.53 29.42 -22.06
CA ARG A 6 -22.25 28.79 -21.78
C ARG A 6 -22.55 27.47 -21.05
N VAL A 7 -22.37 26.36 -21.74
CA VAL A 7 -22.40 25.03 -21.11
C VAL A 7 -21.16 24.94 -20.22
N ALA A 8 -21.41 24.93 -18.92
CA ALA A 8 -20.37 24.63 -17.95
C ALA A 8 -19.93 23.18 -18.18
N GLY A 9 -18.69 23.00 -18.59
CA GLY A 9 -18.07 21.69 -18.67
C GLY A 9 -18.05 21.06 -17.29
N VAL A 10 -18.72 19.95 -17.15
CA VAL A 10 -18.61 19.07 -15.99
C VAL A 10 -17.20 18.50 -16.06
N HIS A 11 -16.29 19.04 -15.27
CA HIS A 11 -15.05 18.36 -14.96
C HIS A 11 -15.45 17.11 -14.18
N GLU A 12 -15.59 15.98 -14.86
CA GLU A 12 -15.48 14.69 -14.22
C GLU A 12 -14.10 14.64 -13.58
N ALA A 13 -14.07 14.86 -12.27
CA ALA A 13 -12.93 14.54 -11.46
C ALA A 13 -12.75 13.02 -11.54
N HIS A 14 -11.89 12.59 -12.45
CA HIS A 14 -11.29 11.26 -12.38
C HIS A 14 -10.41 11.26 -11.13
N GLY A 15 -11.06 11.11 -9.99
CA GLY A 15 -10.39 10.94 -8.71
C GLY A 15 -9.63 9.62 -8.72
N GLY A 16 -8.41 9.65 -9.26
CA GLY A 16 -7.51 8.51 -9.22
C GLY A 16 -7.25 8.11 -7.76
N HIS A 17 -7.05 6.83 -7.51
CA HIS A 17 -6.68 6.34 -6.18
C HIS A 17 -5.37 6.98 -5.73
N ARG A 18 -5.30 7.34 -4.45
CA ARG A 18 -4.13 7.97 -3.84
C ARG A 18 -3.37 6.97 -2.98
N ALA A 19 -2.06 6.97 -3.09
CA ALA A 19 -1.19 6.13 -2.29
C ALA A 19 -0.11 6.96 -1.58
N LEU A 20 0.27 6.52 -0.38
CA LEU A 20 1.39 7.04 0.39
C LEU A 20 2.44 5.96 0.54
N VAL A 21 3.70 6.32 0.39
CA VAL A 21 4.85 5.45 0.68
C VAL A 21 5.57 5.94 1.93
N VAL A 22 5.82 5.01 2.86
CA VAL A 22 6.57 5.28 4.10
C VAL A 22 7.77 4.34 4.18
N THR A 23 8.95 4.89 4.33
CA THR A 23 10.17 4.11 4.57
C THR A 23 10.55 4.19 6.04
N ALA A 24 10.50 3.05 6.72
CA ALA A 24 10.94 2.89 8.10
C ALA A 24 12.43 2.52 8.10
N SER A 25 13.29 3.47 8.44
CA SER A 25 14.73 3.24 8.49
C SER A 25 15.43 4.24 9.40
N ASN A 26 16.00 3.75 10.49
CA ASN A 26 16.81 4.56 11.40
C ASN A 26 18.04 5.13 10.69
N ARG A 27 18.65 4.35 9.79
CA ARG A 27 19.86 4.74 9.07
C ARG A 27 19.58 5.72 7.95
N ALA A 28 18.52 5.50 7.17
CA ALA A 28 18.14 6.40 6.08
C ALA A 28 17.62 7.74 6.61
N SER A 29 16.83 7.74 7.69
CA SER A 29 16.33 8.95 8.33
C SER A 29 17.44 9.81 8.94
N ALA A 30 18.53 9.19 9.36
CA ALA A 30 19.72 9.88 9.85
C ALA A 30 20.69 10.32 8.73
N GLY A 31 20.38 10.06 7.46
CA GLY A 31 21.23 10.38 6.32
C GLY A 31 22.47 9.49 6.17
N VAL A 32 22.53 8.35 6.89
CA VAL A 32 23.66 7.41 6.85
C VAL A 32 23.56 6.41 5.71
N TYR A 33 22.33 6.18 5.22
CA TYR A 33 22.04 5.23 4.15
C TYR A 33 21.03 5.81 3.18
N GLU A 34 21.15 5.46 1.89
CA GLU A 34 20.19 5.87 0.86
C GLU A 34 18.95 4.98 0.90
N ASP A 35 17.76 5.59 0.92
CA ASP A 35 16.50 4.87 0.73
C ASP A 35 16.36 4.42 -0.72
N LYS A 36 16.45 3.12 -0.96
CA LYS A 36 16.25 2.51 -2.29
C LYS A 36 14.89 1.87 -2.44
N GLY A 37 14.30 1.40 -1.35
CA GLY A 37 13.01 0.71 -1.35
C GLY A 37 11.84 1.65 -1.60
N GLY A 38 11.81 2.79 -0.92
CA GLY A 38 10.74 3.78 -1.07
C GLY A 38 10.51 4.25 -2.49
N PRO A 39 11.55 4.70 -3.22
CA PRO A 39 11.41 5.07 -4.63
C PRO A 39 10.91 3.94 -5.54
N LEU A 40 11.34 2.70 -5.31
CA LEU A 40 10.83 1.54 -6.06
C LEU A 40 9.34 1.32 -5.84
N ILE A 41 8.87 1.46 -4.61
CA ILE A 41 7.43 1.34 -4.30
C ILE A 41 6.67 2.45 -4.98
N ALA A 42 7.15 3.69 -4.90
CA ALA A 42 6.49 4.83 -5.52
C ALA A 42 6.37 4.67 -7.04
N GLU A 43 7.42 4.21 -7.69
CA GLU A 43 7.42 3.91 -9.13
C GLU A 43 6.42 2.80 -9.47
N GLY A 44 6.43 1.69 -8.72
CA GLY A 44 5.51 0.57 -8.90
C GLY A 44 4.05 1.00 -8.76
N LEU A 45 3.71 1.77 -7.73
CA LEU A 45 2.35 2.28 -7.52
C LEU A 45 1.90 3.24 -8.62
N ARG A 46 2.78 4.11 -9.12
CA ARG A 46 2.49 4.96 -10.27
C ARG A 46 2.20 4.13 -11.52
N GLY A 47 2.99 3.07 -11.75
CA GLY A 47 2.75 2.10 -12.83
C GLY A 47 1.40 1.41 -12.74
N MET A 48 0.88 1.21 -11.53
CA MET A 48 -0.47 0.67 -11.27
C MET A 48 -1.58 1.73 -11.37
N GLY A 49 -1.25 3.00 -11.63
CA GLY A 49 -2.21 4.09 -11.82
C GLY A 49 -2.60 4.86 -10.55
N PHE A 50 -1.82 4.75 -9.48
CA PHE A 50 -2.02 5.56 -8.26
C PHE A 50 -1.35 6.93 -8.38
N ALA A 51 -1.99 7.94 -7.78
CA ALA A 51 -1.32 9.20 -7.46
C ALA A 51 -0.54 9.00 -6.16
N VAL A 52 0.79 9.15 -6.22
CA VAL A 52 1.69 8.71 -5.14
C VAL A 52 2.37 9.90 -4.49
N ASP A 53 2.24 9.98 -3.17
CA ASP A 53 3.02 10.86 -2.31
C ASP A 53 4.11 10.06 -1.55
N GLY A 54 5.20 10.71 -1.23
CA GLY A 54 6.36 10.09 -0.59
C GLY A 54 7.41 9.59 -1.60
N PRO A 55 8.40 8.81 -1.13
CA PRO A 55 8.49 8.21 0.20
C PRO A 55 8.75 9.22 1.32
N GLN A 56 8.05 9.06 2.43
CA GLN A 56 8.37 9.68 3.71
C GLN A 56 9.35 8.76 4.44
N VAL A 57 10.57 9.20 4.63
CA VAL A 57 11.61 8.45 5.34
C VAL A 57 11.59 8.86 6.81
N VAL A 58 11.28 7.91 7.69
CA VAL A 58 11.17 8.13 9.13
C VAL A 58 11.93 7.05 9.90
N PRO A 59 12.35 7.34 11.15
CA PRO A 59 12.82 6.29 12.04
C PRO A 59 11.76 5.22 12.28
N ASP A 60 12.15 4.00 12.55
CA ASP A 60 11.22 2.92 12.92
C ASP A 60 10.54 3.20 14.27
N GLY A 61 9.43 2.52 14.55
CA GLY A 61 8.64 2.68 15.77
C GLY A 61 7.60 3.81 15.70
N ALA A 62 7.53 4.63 16.74
CA ALA A 62 6.51 5.68 16.87
C ALA A 62 6.41 6.65 15.67
N PRO A 63 7.49 7.06 15.01
CA PRO A 63 7.38 7.89 13.80
C PRO A 63 6.64 7.21 12.64
N VAL A 64 6.78 5.89 12.49
CA VAL A 64 5.99 5.12 11.51
C VAL A 64 4.51 5.14 11.87
N GLU A 65 4.16 4.91 13.14
CA GLU A 65 2.77 4.99 13.59
C GLU A 65 2.15 6.36 13.31
N ALA A 66 2.89 7.43 13.59
CA ALA A 66 2.45 8.79 13.31
C ALA A 66 2.20 9.04 11.83
N ALA A 67 3.08 8.54 10.95
CA ALA A 67 2.93 8.65 9.49
C ALA A 67 1.71 7.85 8.99
N LEU A 68 1.47 6.64 9.52
CA LEU A 68 0.29 5.84 9.19
C LEU A 68 -1.01 6.55 9.59
N ARG A 69 -1.10 7.05 10.82
CA ARG A 69 -2.27 7.77 11.32
C ARG A 69 -2.54 9.05 10.52
N ALA A 70 -1.51 9.81 10.19
CA ALA A 70 -1.63 10.99 9.36
C ALA A 70 -2.11 10.65 7.94
N GLY A 71 -1.60 9.57 7.34
CA GLY A 71 -2.02 9.09 6.03
C GLY A 71 -3.49 8.64 6.00
N ILE A 72 -3.95 7.94 7.03
CA ILE A 72 -5.35 7.54 7.19
C ILE A 72 -6.24 8.79 7.28
N ALA A 73 -5.87 9.75 8.12
CA ALA A 73 -6.61 11.00 8.29
C ALA A 73 -6.65 11.84 7.00
N ALA A 74 -5.60 11.79 6.19
CA ALA A 74 -5.52 12.46 4.89
C ALA A 74 -6.31 11.75 3.78
N GLY A 75 -6.87 10.56 4.05
CA GLY A 75 -7.73 9.83 3.13
C GLY A 75 -6.99 9.13 1.99
N TYR A 76 -5.77 8.65 2.21
CA TYR A 76 -5.11 7.78 1.25
C TYR A 76 -5.84 6.45 1.13
N ASP A 77 -5.94 5.93 -0.09
CA ASP A 77 -6.55 4.62 -0.36
C ASP A 77 -5.63 3.47 0.02
N VAL A 78 -4.33 3.68 -0.20
CA VAL A 78 -3.27 2.70 0.06
C VAL A 78 -2.11 3.38 0.78
N ILE A 79 -1.57 2.73 1.79
CA ILE A 79 -0.28 3.07 2.38
C ILE A 79 0.62 1.84 2.32
N LEU A 80 1.72 1.93 1.60
CA LEU A 80 2.75 0.89 1.60
C LEU A 80 3.94 1.36 2.44
N THR A 81 4.37 0.51 3.36
CA THR A 81 5.61 0.75 4.10
C THR A 81 6.71 -0.19 3.62
N THR A 82 7.96 0.19 3.79
CA THR A 82 9.13 -0.69 3.62
C THR A 82 10.09 -0.51 4.78
N GLY A 83 10.74 -1.60 5.18
CA GLY A 83 11.66 -1.63 6.31
C GLY A 83 10.99 -1.95 7.65
N GLY A 84 11.80 -2.25 8.63
CA GLY A 84 11.39 -2.51 10.01
C GLY A 84 10.55 -3.77 10.23
N THR A 85 10.55 -4.72 9.29
CA THR A 85 9.70 -5.93 9.34
C THR A 85 10.45 -7.20 9.74
N GLY A 86 11.73 -7.12 10.01
CA GLY A 86 12.55 -8.27 10.37
C GLY A 86 12.47 -8.62 11.87
N ILE A 87 13.52 -9.29 12.34
CA ILE A 87 13.63 -9.78 13.72
C ILE A 87 14.72 -9.06 14.52
N SER A 88 15.23 -7.95 13.99
CA SER A 88 16.15 -7.09 14.74
C SER A 88 15.42 -6.44 15.93
N PRO A 89 16.12 -6.18 17.05
CA PRO A 89 15.51 -5.51 18.21
C PRO A 89 14.92 -4.13 17.91
N THR A 90 15.34 -3.48 16.83
CA THR A 90 14.86 -2.17 16.39
C THR A 90 13.75 -2.24 15.32
N ASP A 91 13.38 -3.45 14.88
CA ASP A 91 12.29 -3.65 13.91
C ASP A 91 10.94 -3.65 14.63
N GLU A 92 10.20 -2.54 14.53
CA GLU A 92 8.93 -2.31 15.24
C GLU A 92 7.76 -1.99 14.30
N THR A 93 7.98 -1.99 12.98
CA THR A 93 6.95 -1.63 12.01
C THR A 93 5.69 -2.50 12.12
N PRO A 94 5.77 -3.84 12.28
CA PRO A 94 4.56 -4.66 12.44
C PRO A 94 3.78 -4.32 13.72
N GLU A 95 4.47 -4.07 14.82
CA GLU A 95 3.84 -3.74 16.11
C GLU A 95 3.08 -2.43 16.05
N VAL A 96 3.66 -1.39 15.48
CA VAL A 96 2.99 -0.09 15.35
C VAL A 96 1.88 -0.12 14.31
N THR A 97 2.05 -0.91 13.25
CA THR A 97 1.00 -1.14 12.25
C THR A 97 -0.20 -1.85 12.86
N ALA A 98 0.02 -2.88 13.69
CA ALA A 98 -1.04 -3.59 14.39
C ALA A 98 -1.92 -2.69 15.25
N ARG A 99 -1.35 -1.63 15.87
CA ARG A 99 -2.10 -0.66 16.67
C ARG A 99 -3.06 0.21 15.84
N VAL A 100 -2.79 0.31 14.56
CA VAL A 100 -3.54 1.18 13.63
C VAL A 100 -4.60 0.39 12.88
N LEU A 101 -4.35 -0.90 12.60
CA LEU A 101 -5.26 -1.76 11.85
C LEU A 101 -6.53 -2.06 12.64
N GLU A 102 -7.68 -1.91 11.99
CA GLU A 102 -8.99 -2.33 12.50
C GLU A 102 -9.34 -3.76 12.05
N ARG A 103 -8.95 -4.14 10.85
CA ARG A 103 -9.16 -5.47 10.28
C ARG A 103 -7.89 -5.95 9.61
N HIS A 104 -7.48 -7.18 9.91
CA HIS A 104 -6.31 -7.80 9.30
C HIS A 104 -6.68 -8.54 8.01
N ILE A 105 -5.74 -8.52 7.04
CA ILE A 105 -5.81 -9.29 5.80
C ILE A 105 -4.59 -10.21 5.74
N PRO A 106 -4.59 -11.33 6.47
CA PRO A 106 -3.39 -12.18 6.62
C PRO A 106 -2.94 -12.82 5.29
N GLY A 107 -3.83 -12.98 4.34
CA GLY A 107 -3.51 -13.58 3.04
C GLY A 107 -2.49 -12.75 2.22
N ILE A 108 -2.46 -11.43 2.37
CA ILE A 108 -1.50 -10.58 1.64
C ILE A 108 -0.07 -10.84 2.11
N PRO A 109 0.29 -10.70 3.40
CA PRO A 109 1.65 -10.96 3.84
C PRO A 109 2.06 -12.44 3.69
N GLU A 110 1.12 -13.37 3.80
CA GLU A 110 1.37 -14.78 3.49
C GLU A 110 1.79 -14.98 2.04
N ALA A 111 1.08 -14.38 1.09
CA ALA A 111 1.40 -14.45 -0.33
C ALA A 111 2.76 -13.81 -0.63
N ILE A 112 3.09 -12.67 -0.01
CA ILE A 112 4.39 -12.00 -0.17
C ILE A 112 5.52 -12.88 0.35
N ARG A 113 5.37 -13.49 1.54
CA ARG A 113 6.36 -14.43 2.08
C ARG A 113 6.51 -15.67 1.22
N ALA A 114 5.41 -16.25 0.76
CA ALA A 114 5.43 -17.42 -0.10
C ALA A 114 6.19 -17.14 -1.41
N TYR A 115 5.88 -16.04 -2.07
CA TYR A 115 6.53 -15.62 -3.31
C TYR A 115 8.03 -15.38 -3.12
N GLY A 116 8.41 -14.68 -2.06
CA GLY A 116 9.81 -14.38 -1.76
C GLY A 116 10.63 -15.62 -1.39
N ARG A 117 10.04 -16.60 -0.69
CA ARG A 117 10.74 -17.84 -0.27
C ARG A 117 11.21 -18.69 -1.44
N GLU A 118 10.58 -18.61 -2.58
CA GLU A 118 11.02 -19.34 -3.79
C GLU A 118 12.41 -18.88 -4.24
N LYS A 119 12.81 -17.64 -3.94
CA LYS A 119 14.09 -17.05 -4.30
C LYS A 119 15.06 -16.98 -3.12
N VAL A 120 14.55 -16.55 -1.97
CA VAL A 120 15.34 -16.27 -0.76
C VAL A 120 14.65 -16.89 0.47
N PRO A 121 15.17 -17.97 1.06
CA PRO A 121 14.54 -18.64 2.21
C PRO A 121 14.27 -17.71 3.39
N THR A 122 15.11 -16.70 3.62
CA THR A 122 14.96 -15.74 4.72
C THR A 122 13.76 -14.80 4.56
N ALA A 123 13.09 -14.78 3.42
CA ALA A 123 11.79 -14.10 3.27
C ALA A 123 10.75 -14.59 4.29
N ALA A 124 10.88 -15.82 4.79
CA ALA A 124 10.02 -16.37 5.84
C ALA A 124 10.14 -15.62 7.17
N LEU A 125 11.21 -14.86 7.40
CA LEU A 125 11.44 -14.09 8.63
C LEU A 125 10.74 -12.72 8.63
N SER A 126 10.15 -12.30 7.52
CA SER A 126 9.37 -11.07 7.48
C SER A 126 8.11 -11.19 8.34
N ARG A 127 7.92 -10.25 9.25
CA ARG A 127 6.77 -10.15 10.14
C ARG A 127 5.75 -9.12 9.66
N GLY A 128 5.87 -8.67 8.40
CA GLY A 128 4.98 -7.67 7.80
C GLY A 128 3.51 -8.03 7.92
N LEU A 129 2.68 -7.03 8.08
CA LEU A 129 1.23 -7.11 8.20
C LEU A 129 0.55 -6.48 6.99
N ALA A 130 -0.71 -6.80 6.81
CA ALA A 130 -1.62 -6.08 5.95
C ALA A 130 -3.01 -6.01 6.58
N GLY A 131 -3.73 -4.93 6.31
CA GLY A 131 -5.07 -4.76 6.83
C GLY A 131 -5.68 -3.42 6.44
N VAL A 132 -6.83 -3.15 7.01
CA VAL A 132 -7.63 -1.96 6.74
C VAL A 132 -7.78 -1.13 8.01
N ALA A 133 -7.60 0.18 7.88
CA ALA A 133 -7.91 1.17 8.89
C ALA A 133 -8.76 2.28 8.25
N GLY A 134 -9.99 2.44 8.73
CA GLY A 134 -10.97 3.28 8.04
C GLY A 134 -11.22 2.78 6.62
N SER A 135 -10.96 3.62 5.62
CA SER A 135 -11.01 3.27 4.19
C SER A 135 -9.62 3.11 3.54
N THR A 136 -8.58 2.96 4.34
CA THR A 136 -7.20 2.84 3.88
C THR A 136 -6.71 1.40 3.99
N LEU A 137 -6.19 0.86 2.89
CA LEU A 137 -5.42 -0.39 2.90
C LEU A 137 -3.98 -0.10 3.30
N ILE A 138 -3.46 -0.81 4.28
CA ILE A 138 -2.07 -0.69 4.73
C ILE A 138 -1.36 -2.02 4.53
N VAL A 139 -0.16 -2.00 3.92
CA VAL A 139 0.67 -3.20 3.73
C VAL A 139 2.12 -2.88 4.08
N ASN A 140 2.72 -3.72 4.92
CA ASN A 140 4.15 -3.67 5.19
C ASN A 140 4.91 -4.54 4.19
N LEU A 141 5.90 -3.95 3.52
CA LEU A 141 6.83 -4.65 2.64
C LEU A 141 8.20 -4.83 3.31
N PRO A 142 8.97 -5.85 2.92
CA PRO A 142 10.34 -6.03 3.40
C PRO A 142 11.23 -4.83 3.09
N GLY A 143 12.33 -4.70 3.85
CA GLY A 143 13.28 -3.60 3.67
C GLY A 143 14.25 -3.78 2.49
N SER A 144 14.45 -4.99 1.98
CA SER A 144 15.33 -5.24 0.84
C SER A 144 14.68 -4.86 -0.48
N THR A 145 15.47 -4.41 -1.45
CA THR A 145 14.95 -4.07 -2.79
C THR A 145 14.34 -5.28 -3.50
N GLY A 146 14.90 -6.47 -3.31
CA GLY A 146 14.34 -7.73 -3.81
C GLY A 146 12.96 -8.02 -3.19
N GLY A 147 12.85 -7.90 -1.87
CA GLY A 147 11.58 -8.07 -1.15
C GLY A 147 10.53 -7.06 -1.55
N VAL A 148 10.92 -5.81 -1.82
CA VAL A 148 10.02 -4.78 -2.35
C VAL A 148 9.48 -5.17 -3.73
N ARG A 149 10.34 -5.62 -4.64
CA ARG A 149 9.91 -6.06 -5.98
C ARG A 149 8.97 -7.26 -5.90
N ASP A 150 9.27 -8.23 -5.05
CA ASP A 150 8.42 -9.40 -4.83
C ASP A 150 7.06 -9.00 -4.26
N GLY A 151 7.04 -8.10 -3.30
CA GLY A 151 5.81 -7.55 -2.73
C GLY A 151 4.96 -6.82 -3.76
N LEU A 152 5.56 -5.98 -4.58
CA LEU A 152 4.86 -5.27 -5.65
C LEU A 152 4.29 -6.24 -6.70
N ALA A 153 5.01 -7.30 -7.06
CA ALA A 153 4.51 -8.33 -7.99
C ALA A 153 3.26 -9.04 -7.44
N VAL A 154 3.24 -9.32 -6.13
CA VAL A 154 2.07 -9.92 -5.47
C VAL A 154 0.91 -8.92 -5.39
N LEU A 155 1.18 -7.65 -5.12
CA LEU A 155 0.16 -6.63 -4.93
C LEU A 155 -0.47 -6.13 -6.23
N GLU A 156 0.25 -6.14 -7.34
CA GLU A 156 -0.22 -5.59 -8.61
C GLU A 156 -1.62 -6.11 -9.01
N PRO A 157 -1.91 -7.42 -9.01
CA PRO A 157 -3.24 -7.91 -9.35
C PRO A 157 -4.30 -7.68 -8.26
N LEU A 158 -3.90 -7.28 -7.04
CA LEU A 158 -4.79 -7.21 -5.88
C LEU A 158 -5.24 -5.79 -5.54
N LEU A 159 -4.36 -4.78 -5.69
CA LEU A 159 -4.55 -3.47 -5.07
C LEU A 159 -5.82 -2.76 -5.52
N ARG A 160 -6.08 -2.69 -6.82
CA ARG A 160 -7.29 -2.02 -7.32
C ARG A 160 -8.55 -2.64 -6.77
N HIS A 161 -8.61 -3.97 -6.87
CA HIS A 161 -9.76 -4.72 -6.38
C HIS A 161 -9.99 -4.51 -4.88
N ALA A 162 -8.91 -4.56 -4.08
CA ALA A 162 -8.99 -4.33 -2.65
C ALA A 162 -9.50 -2.93 -2.30
N VAL A 163 -9.00 -1.90 -2.99
CA VAL A 163 -9.46 -0.51 -2.78
C VAL A 163 -10.92 -0.35 -3.17
N ASP A 164 -11.35 -0.93 -4.29
CA ASP A 164 -12.74 -0.88 -4.73
C ASP A 164 -13.67 -1.55 -3.71
N GLN A 165 -13.29 -2.71 -3.18
CA GLN A 165 -14.04 -3.39 -2.11
C GLN A 165 -14.12 -2.56 -0.82
N ILE A 166 -13.02 -1.97 -0.39
CA ILE A 166 -12.97 -1.13 0.83
C ILE A 166 -13.90 0.06 0.69
N ARG A 167 -14.04 0.61 -0.52
CA ARG A 167 -14.97 1.70 -0.84
C ARG A 167 -16.42 1.25 -1.02
N GLY A 168 -16.73 -0.03 -0.85
CA GLY A 168 -18.08 -0.57 -1.00
C GLY A 168 -18.48 -0.86 -2.45
N GLY A 169 -17.52 -0.99 -3.37
CA GLY A 169 -17.74 -1.44 -4.74
C GLY A 169 -18.32 -2.85 -4.76
N ASP A 170 -19.41 -3.03 -5.52
CA ASP A 170 -20.07 -4.33 -5.66
C ASP A 170 -19.30 -5.18 -6.70
N HIS A 171 -19.15 -6.47 -6.41
CA HIS A 171 -18.63 -7.41 -7.40
C HIS A 171 -19.66 -7.54 -8.53
N PRO A 172 -19.29 -7.35 -9.80
CA PRO A 172 -20.18 -7.77 -10.89
C PRO A 172 -20.41 -9.28 -10.73
N ARG A 173 -21.67 -9.65 -10.44
CA ARG A 173 -22.07 -11.07 -10.46
C ARG A 173 -21.80 -11.60 -11.87
N PRO A 174 -21.19 -12.79 -12.02
CA PRO A 174 -21.16 -13.44 -13.31
C PRO A 174 -22.60 -13.50 -13.83
N VAL A 175 -22.84 -13.03 -15.04
CA VAL A 175 -24.12 -13.24 -15.70
C VAL A 175 -24.22 -14.74 -15.89
N GLU A 176 -25.08 -15.41 -15.11
CA GLU A 176 -25.42 -16.80 -15.36
C GLU A 176 -25.96 -16.85 -16.79
N ALA A 177 -25.25 -17.59 -17.64
CA ALA A 177 -25.75 -17.85 -18.99
C ALA A 177 -27.07 -18.63 -18.82
N ASP A 178 -28.15 -18.05 -19.31
CA ASP A 178 -29.47 -18.65 -19.32
C ASP A 178 -29.40 -20.01 -20.05
N PRO A 179 -29.73 -21.14 -19.38
CA PRO A 179 -29.61 -22.45 -20.00
C PRO A 179 -30.78 -22.79 -20.93
N ALA A 180 -31.46 -21.77 -21.50
CA ALA A 180 -32.56 -21.97 -22.39
C ALA A 180 -32.35 -21.20 -23.73
N SER A 181 -31.68 -21.84 -24.69
CA SER A 181 -31.82 -21.62 -26.13
C SER A 181 -31.38 -22.83 -26.90
#